data_0c2e4a17c4196972ea5b04431017018b
#
_entry.id   0c2e4a17c4196972ea5b04431017018b
#
_cell.length_a   1.000
_cell.length_b   1.000
_cell.length_c   1.000
_cell.angle_alpha   90.00
_cell.angle_beta   90.00
_cell.angle_gamma   90.00
#
_symmetry.space_group_name_H-M   'P 1'
#
loop_
_entity.id
_entity.type
_entity.pdbx_description
1 polymer ?
#
loop_
_entity_poly.entity_id
_entity_poly.type
_entity_poly.pdbx_seq_one_letter_code
_entity_poly.pdbx_strand_id
1 'polypeptide(L)'
;MSQKNSFNKQELLSMANGDMFGQDNAKLPLEPMLMIDRILDISNEGGAYDKGSILAEMDITEELWFFHCHFKGDPVMPGCLGLDGMWQLVGFFLTWSGAIGKGRALGVGDVKFRGQVRPYHKNIIYNVSIKKLI
;
A
#
# COMPACT_ATOMS: atom_id res chain seq x y z
N MET A 1 19.91 4.68 -15.55
CA MET A 1 19.80 4.71 -14.09
C MET A 1 18.87 3.64 -13.61
N SER A 2 19.27 2.90 -12.61
CA SER A 2 18.38 1.92 -12.00
C SER A 2 17.31 2.63 -11.19
N GLN A 3 16.12 2.08 -11.20
CA GLN A 3 15.03 2.55 -10.36
C GLN A 3 15.34 2.25 -8.90
N LYS A 4 14.90 3.12 -8.01
CA LYS A 4 14.97 2.87 -6.58
C LYS A 4 13.97 1.77 -6.22
N ASN A 5 14.40 0.83 -5.39
CA ASN A 5 13.65 -0.39 -5.10
C ASN A 5 13.10 -0.46 -3.68
N SER A 6 13.39 0.54 -2.85
CA SER A 6 12.86 0.59 -1.48
C SER A 6 12.57 2.04 -1.11
N PHE A 7 11.60 2.23 -0.22
CA PHE A 7 11.13 3.56 0.15
C PHE A 7 10.78 3.59 1.63
N ASN A 8 11.29 4.60 2.35
CA ASN A 8 10.95 4.81 3.75
C ASN A 8 9.68 5.66 3.87
N LYS A 9 9.23 5.87 5.11
CA LYS A 9 8.00 6.62 5.37
C LYS A 9 8.03 8.03 4.82
N GLN A 10 9.16 8.72 4.97
CA GLN A 10 9.30 10.09 4.49
C GLN A 10 9.19 10.18 2.98
N GLU A 11 9.75 9.21 2.28
CA GLU A 11 9.65 9.14 0.82
C GLU A 11 8.22 8.87 0.38
N LEU A 12 7.50 8.01 1.11
CA LEU A 12 6.08 7.77 0.81
C LEU A 12 5.24 9.02 1.05
N LEU A 13 5.53 9.79 2.10
CA LEU A 13 4.85 11.06 2.35
C LEU A 13 5.18 12.10 1.28
N SER A 14 6.41 12.12 0.80
CA SER A 14 6.78 12.97 -0.33
C SER A 14 5.97 12.64 -1.58
N MET A 15 5.80 11.35 -1.86
CA MET A 15 4.96 10.90 -2.97
C MET A 15 3.50 11.32 -2.76
N ALA A 16 3.00 11.20 -1.54
CA ALA A 16 1.63 11.60 -1.20
C ALA A 16 1.40 13.11 -1.41
N ASN A 17 2.43 13.92 -1.18
CA ASN A 17 2.37 15.37 -1.42
C ASN A 17 2.57 15.74 -2.90
N GLY A 18 2.89 14.77 -3.75
CA GLY A 18 3.11 15.00 -5.16
C GLY A 18 4.52 15.42 -5.52
N ASP A 19 5.46 15.33 -4.58
CA ASP A 19 6.82 15.82 -4.78
C ASP A 19 7.75 14.77 -5.41
N MET A 20 7.35 13.51 -5.45
CA MET A 20 8.21 12.44 -5.95
C MET A 20 8.00 12.18 -7.45
N PHE A 21 6.75 12.02 -7.88
CA PHE A 21 6.43 11.66 -9.27
C PHE A 21 5.69 12.78 -10.01
N GLY A 22 5.51 13.94 -9.38
CA GLY A 22 4.86 15.09 -9.97
C GLY A 22 3.40 15.24 -9.57
N GLN A 23 2.90 16.48 -9.63
CA GLN A 23 1.57 16.81 -9.13
C GLN A 23 0.43 16.24 -9.99
N ASP A 24 0.70 15.97 -11.27
CA ASP A 24 -0.32 15.48 -12.20
C ASP A 24 -0.40 13.95 -12.26
N ASN A 25 0.48 13.26 -11.58
CA ASN A 25 0.52 11.80 -11.55
C ASN A 25 -0.15 11.25 -10.29
N ALA A 26 -0.32 9.94 -10.26
CA ALA A 26 -0.93 9.27 -9.12
C ALA A 26 -0.13 9.55 -7.84
N LYS A 27 -0.85 9.71 -6.76
CA LYS A 27 -0.29 9.96 -5.44
C LYS A 27 -0.78 8.90 -4.45
N LEU A 28 0.03 8.63 -3.44
CA LEU A 28 -0.48 7.93 -2.28
C LEU A 28 -1.42 8.86 -1.53
N PRO A 29 -2.39 8.31 -0.77
CA PRO A 29 -3.19 9.18 0.11
C PRO A 29 -2.32 9.69 1.26
N LEU A 30 -2.72 10.84 1.80
CA LEU A 30 -2.10 11.38 3.00
C LEU A 30 -2.62 10.63 4.24
N GLU A 31 -1.96 10.86 5.37
CA GLU A 31 -2.46 10.38 6.65
C GLU A 31 -3.82 11.02 6.95
N PRO A 32 -4.77 10.34 7.58
CA PRO A 32 -4.63 9.00 8.14
C PRO A 32 -4.99 7.85 7.19
N MET A 33 -5.26 8.13 5.92
CA MET A 33 -5.67 7.10 4.96
C MET A 33 -4.50 6.25 4.44
N LEU A 34 -3.27 6.74 4.54
CA LEU A 34 -2.09 6.00 4.12
C LEU A 34 -1.92 4.75 4.99
N MET A 35 -1.90 3.58 4.35
CA MET A 35 -1.86 2.29 5.03
C MET A 35 -0.50 1.59 4.90
N ILE A 36 0.55 2.33 4.58
CA ILE A 36 1.87 1.77 4.32
C ILE A 36 2.91 2.63 5.03
N ASP A 37 3.83 1.98 5.75
CA ASP A 37 4.92 2.69 6.40
C ASP A 37 6.22 2.62 5.59
N ARG A 38 6.43 1.54 4.83
CA ARG A 38 7.60 1.42 3.97
C ARG A 38 7.39 0.39 2.89
N ILE A 39 8.07 0.59 1.77
CA ILE A 39 8.17 -0.42 0.72
C ILE A 39 9.56 -1.03 0.85
N LEU A 40 9.60 -2.33 1.14
CA LEU A 40 10.84 -3.06 1.35
C LEU A 40 11.50 -3.43 0.03
N ASP A 41 10.69 -3.74 -0.97
CA ASP A 41 11.19 -4.08 -2.30
C ASP A 41 10.08 -3.91 -3.33
N ILE A 42 10.45 -3.36 -4.48
CA ILE A 42 9.56 -3.24 -5.64
C ILE A 42 10.37 -3.55 -6.89
N SER A 43 9.80 -4.36 -7.78
CA SER A 43 10.52 -4.85 -8.94
C SER A 43 9.58 -5.01 -10.13
N ASN A 44 10.11 -4.76 -11.34
CA ASN A 44 9.42 -5.04 -12.59
C ASN A 44 9.40 -6.53 -12.95
N GLU A 45 10.16 -7.33 -12.21
CA GLU A 45 10.33 -8.75 -12.45
C GLU A 45 9.94 -9.50 -11.18
N GLY A 46 9.78 -10.82 -11.32
CA GLY A 46 9.45 -11.64 -10.16
C GLY A 46 7.97 -11.59 -9.81
N GLY A 47 7.66 -12.05 -8.60
CA GLY A 47 6.29 -12.27 -8.19
C GLY A 47 5.72 -13.55 -8.79
N ALA A 48 4.46 -13.83 -8.49
CA ALA A 48 3.80 -15.08 -8.89
C ALA A 48 3.69 -15.24 -10.42
N TYR A 49 3.73 -14.15 -11.16
CA TYR A 49 3.55 -14.16 -12.62
C TYR A 49 4.77 -13.65 -13.37
N ASP A 50 5.85 -13.39 -12.68
CA ASP A 50 7.09 -12.85 -13.24
C ASP A 50 6.87 -11.52 -14.00
N LYS A 51 5.93 -10.74 -13.55
CA LYS A 51 5.56 -9.44 -14.14
C LYS A 51 5.78 -8.28 -13.19
N GLY A 52 6.28 -8.55 -12.00
CA GLY A 52 6.57 -7.56 -10.99
C GLY A 52 5.97 -7.92 -9.65
N SER A 53 6.53 -7.31 -8.61
CA SER A 53 6.08 -7.55 -7.24
C SER A 53 6.40 -6.37 -6.35
N ILE A 54 5.64 -6.27 -5.26
CA ILE A 54 5.88 -5.28 -4.22
C ILE A 54 5.80 -5.99 -2.88
N LEU A 55 6.78 -5.72 -2.04
CA LEU A 55 6.81 -6.15 -0.64
C LEU A 55 6.84 -4.89 0.21
N ALA A 56 5.84 -4.74 1.06
CA ALA A 56 5.69 -3.54 1.89
C ALA A 56 5.17 -3.91 3.26
N GLU A 57 5.22 -2.98 4.19
CA GLU A 57 4.69 -3.23 5.52
C GLU A 57 4.12 -1.97 6.15
N MET A 58 3.23 -2.19 7.11
CA MET A 58 2.64 -1.17 7.95
C MET A 58 2.85 -1.57 9.40
N ASP A 59 3.37 -0.64 10.21
CA ASP A 59 3.54 -0.87 11.64
C ASP A 59 2.17 -0.75 12.33
N ILE A 60 1.92 -1.65 13.26
CA ILE A 60 0.68 -1.67 14.02
C ILE A 60 0.98 -1.18 15.43
N THR A 61 0.24 -0.17 15.88
CA THR A 61 0.33 0.36 17.25
C THR A 61 -1.08 0.55 17.79
N GLU A 62 -1.19 0.59 19.11
CA GLU A 62 -2.48 0.80 19.79
C GLU A 62 -3.11 2.15 19.46
N GLU A 63 -2.29 3.12 19.07
CA GLU A 63 -2.72 4.49 18.81
C GLU A 63 -3.34 4.69 17.43
N LEU A 64 -3.29 3.68 16.56
CA LEU A 64 -3.89 3.80 15.22
C LEU A 64 -5.38 4.08 15.35
N TRP A 65 -5.84 5.08 14.58
CA TRP A 65 -7.17 5.67 14.74
C TRP A 65 -8.31 4.65 14.65
N PHE A 66 -8.19 3.65 13.77
CA PHE A 66 -9.27 2.69 13.56
C PHE A 66 -9.49 1.77 14.77
N PHE A 67 -8.48 1.57 15.62
CA PHE A 67 -8.65 0.76 16.84
C PHE A 67 -9.52 1.46 17.89
N HIS A 68 -9.64 2.78 17.80
CA HIS A 68 -10.44 3.55 18.76
C HIS A 68 -11.93 3.56 18.45
N CYS A 69 -12.31 3.13 17.25
CA CYS A 69 -13.70 3.19 16.80
C CYS A 69 -14.22 1.91 16.17
N HIS A 70 -13.37 0.93 15.95
CA HIS A 70 -13.74 -0.30 15.25
C HIS A 70 -13.17 -1.50 15.99
N PHE A 71 -13.84 -1.99 17.03
CA PHE A 71 -15.10 -1.54 17.60
C PHE A 71 -14.90 -1.18 19.07
N LYS A 72 -15.87 -0.53 19.71
CA LYS A 72 -15.79 -0.23 21.13
C LYS A 72 -15.61 -1.50 21.94
N GLY A 73 -14.51 -1.60 22.69
CA GLY A 73 -14.20 -2.78 23.51
C GLY A 73 -13.72 -3.99 22.70
N ASP A 74 -13.59 -3.84 21.38
CA ASP A 74 -13.19 -4.94 20.48
C ASP A 74 -12.40 -4.35 19.30
N PRO A 75 -11.18 -3.90 19.55
CA PRO A 75 -10.39 -3.24 18.50
C PRO A 75 -9.87 -4.24 17.47
N VAL A 76 -10.20 -3.98 16.22
CA VAL A 76 -9.72 -4.77 15.08
C VAL A 76 -9.58 -3.85 13.88
N MET A 77 -8.51 -4.03 13.11
CA MET A 77 -8.31 -3.25 11.88
C MET A 77 -9.39 -3.63 10.87
N PRO A 78 -10.12 -2.64 10.31
CA PRO A 78 -11.05 -2.95 9.23
C PRO A 78 -10.34 -3.61 8.05
N GLY A 79 -10.87 -4.75 7.60
CA GLY A 79 -10.26 -5.48 6.47
C GLY A 79 -10.22 -4.64 5.20
N CYS A 80 -11.21 -3.76 5.00
CA CYS A 80 -11.24 -2.87 3.85
C CYS A 80 -10.04 -1.91 3.81
N LEU A 81 -9.47 -1.56 4.96
CA LEU A 81 -8.28 -0.69 4.99
C LEU A 81 -7.03 -1.44 4.53
N GLY A 82 -6.90 -2.72 4.88
CA GLY A 82 -5.84 -3.56 4.34
C GLY A 82 -5.95 -3.73 2.84
N LEU A 83 -7.18 -3.92 2.35
CA LEU A 83 -7.42 -3.99 0.91
C LEU A 83 -7.05 -2.67 0.24
N ASP A 84 -7.41 -1.54 0.85
CA ASP A 84 -7.04 -0.23 0.31
C ASP A 84 -5.52 -0.06 0.27
N GLY A 85 -4.81 -0.58 1.28
CA GLY A 85 -3.35 -0.59 1.28
C GLY A 85 -2.78 -1.30 0.06
N MET A 86 -3.39 -2.40 -0.36
CA MET A 86 -2.99 -3.12 -1.57
C MET A 86 -3.24 -2.26 -2.81
N TRP A 87 -4.37 -1.57 -2.89
CA TRP A 87 -4.64 -0.63 -3.98
C TRP A 87 -3.64 0.53 -3.99
N GLN A 88 -3.26 1.02 -2.82
CA GLN A 88 -2.22 2.06 -2.71
C GLN A 88 -0.91 1.59 -3.32
N LEU A 89 -0.54 0.34 -3.06
CA LEU A 89 0.68 -0.24 -3.61
C LEU A 89 0.59 -0.44 -5.13
N VAL A 90 -0.56 -0.85 -5.63
CA VAL A 90 -0.77 -0.99 -7.08
C VAL A 90 -0.63 0.39 -7.75
N GLY A 91 -1.22 1.42 -7.17
CA GLY A 91 -1.08 2.78 -7.67
C GLY A 91 0.36 3.26 -7.65
N PHE A 92 1.08 2.96 -6.58
CA PHE A 92 2.50 3.27 -6.48
C PHE A 92 3.29 2.57 -7.59
N PHE A 93 3.03 1.27 -7.78
CA PHE A 93 3.71 0.48 -8.81
C PHE A 93 3.53 1.09 -10.20
N LEU A 94 2.31 1.49 -10.53
CA LEU A 94 2.02 2.08 -11.84
C LEU A 94 2.88 3.33 -12.08
N THR A 95 2.88 4.23 -11.12
CA THR A 95 3.64 5.48 -11.25
C THR A 95 5.15 5.22 -11.24
N TRP A 96 5.60 4.34 -10.37
CA TRP A 96 7.01 3.94 -10.30
C TRP A 96 7.48 3.31 -11.62
N SER A 97 6.58 2.58 -12.29
CA SER A 97 6.87 1.94 -13.59
C SER A 97 6.84 2.91 -14.76
N GLY A 98 6.48 4.17 -14.54
CA GLY A 98 6.48 5.20 -15.56
C GLY A 98 5.11 5.55 -16.14
N ALA A 99 4.01 5.02 -15.59
CA ALA A 99 2.68 5.40 -16.02
C ALA A 99 2.40 6.86 -15.69
N ILE A 100 1.69 7.51 -16.57
CA ILE A 100 1.36 8.94 -16.46
C ILE A 100 -0.13 9.10 -16.16
N GLY A 101 -0.45 10.09 -15.34
CA GLY A 101 -1.82 10.40 -14.99
C GLY A 101 -2.24 9.86 -13.64
N LYS A 102 -3.48 10.12 -13.29
CA LYS A 102 -4.04 9.73 -11.99
C LYS A 102 -4.68 8.36 -12.10
N GLY A 103 -4.59 7.60 -11.02
CA GLY A 103 -5.15 6.26 -10.97
C GLY A 103 -6.47 6.21 -10.21
N ARG A 104 -7.31 5.28 -10.62
CA ARG A 104 -8.56 4.96 -9.91
C ARG A 104 -8.75 3.45 -9.93
N ALA A 105 -9.13 2.88 -8.80
CA ALA A 105 -9.47 1.47 -8.74
C ALA A 105 -10.74 1.23 -9.54
N LEU A 106 -10.72 0.24 -10.42
CA LEU A 106 -11.87 -0.09 -11.26
C LEU A 106 -12.67 -1.25 -10.72
N GLY A 107 -12.07 -2.08 -9.90
CA GLY A 107 -12.77 -3.22 -9.35
C GLY A 107 -11.85 -4.12 -8.55
N VAL A 108 -12.45 -5.13 -7.96
CA VAL A 108 -11.74 -6.15 -7.21
C VAL A 108 -12.43 -7.48 -7.46
N GLY A 109 -11.63 -8.54 -7.55
CA GLY A 109 -12.15 -9.87 -7.74
C GLY A 109 -12.45 -10.56 -6.42
N ASP A 110 -11.90 -11.76 -6.24
CA ASP A 110 -12.15 -12.57 -5.06
C ASP A 110 -11.36 -12.02 -3.87
N VAL A 111 -12.05 -11.63 -2.81
CA VAL A 111 -11.45 -11.11 -1.59
C VAL A 111 -11.86 -11.99 -0.42
N LYS A 112 -10.87 -12.42 0.37
CA LYS A 112 -11.11 -13.23 1.55
C LYS A 112 -10.33 -12.67 2.74
N PHE A 113 -11.01 -12.56 3.87
CA PHE A 113 -10.40 -12.15 5.14
C PHE A 113 -10.38 -13.37 6.05
N ARG A 114 -9.20 -13.87 6.36
CA ARG A 114 -9.06 -15.12 7.12
C ARG A 114 -8.53 -14.95 8.52
N GLY A 115 -8.17 -13.74 8.90
CA GLY A 115 -7.66 -13.46 10.23
C GLY A 115 -8.00 -12.05 10.64
N GLN A 116 -7.51 -11.65 11.78
CA GLN A 116 -7.76 -10.34 12.36
C GLN A 116 -6.43 -9.66 12.67
N VAL A 117 -6.36 -8.35 12.43
CA VAL A 117 -5.24 -7.53 12.85
C VAL A 117 -5.64 -6.79 14.12
N ARG A 118 -4.98 -7.11 15.21
CA ARG A 118 -5.26 -6.58 16.55
C ARG A 118 -4.17 -5.61 16.99
N PRO A 119 -4.44 -4.73 17.97
CA PRO A 119 -3.44 -3.76 18.43
C PRO A 119 -2.14 -4.36 18.96
N TYR A 120 -2.15 -5.62 19.39
CA TYR A 120 -0.95 -6.29 19.91
C TYR A 120 -0.06 -6.86 18.82
N HIS A 121 -0.48 -6.89 17.57
CA HIS A 121 0.39 -7.29 16.46
C HIS A 121 1.42 -6.20 16.20
N LYS A 122 2.59 -6.59 15.68
CA LYS A 122 3.67 -5.62 15.46
C LYS A 122 3.56 -4.92 14.12
N ASN A 123 3.21 -5.66 13.09
CA ASN A 123 3.07 -5.11 11.74
C ASN A 123 2.22 -6.03 10.87
N ILE A 124 1.84 -5.50 9.72
CA ILE A 124 1.29 -6.32 8.64
C ILE A 124 2.21 -6.21 7.44
N ILE A 125 2.27 -7.27 6.68
CA ILE A 125 3.10 -7.35 5.48
C ILE A 125 2.19 -7.45 4.27
N TYR A 126 2.45 -6.57 3.30
CA TYR A 126 1.77 -6.61 2.01
C TYR A 126 2.68 -7.31 1.01
N ASN A 127 2.15 -8.29 0.32
CA ASN A 127 2.86 -8.95 -0.76
C ASN A 127 1.97 -8.92 -1.99
N VAL A 128 2.35 -8.14 -2.98
CA VAL A 128 1.56 -7.90 -4.18
C VAL A 128 2.32 -8.43 -5.39
N SER A 129 1.66 -9.27 -6.19
CA SER A 129 2.21 -9.76 -7.46
C SER A 129 1.42 -9.14 -8.61
N ILE A 130 2.14 -8.59 -9.58
CA ILE A 130 1.53 -8.00 -10.76
C ILE A 130 1.30 -9.12 -11.78
N LYS A 131 0.06 -9.27 -12.20
CA LYS A 131 -0.31 -10.30 -13.17
C LYS A 131 -0.22 -9.78 -14.58
N LYS A 132 -0.62 -8.54 -14.80
CA LYS A 132 -0.67 -7.96 -16.14
C LYS A 132 -0.68 -6.45 -16.05
N LEU A 133 0.12 -5.83 -16.87
CA LEU A 133 0.15 -4.38 -17.04
C LEU A 133 -0.10 -4.11 -18.52
N ILE A 134 -1.16 -3.35 -18.80
CA ILE A 134 -1.55 -3.03 -20.17
C ILE A 134 -1.26 -1.55 -20.46
#